data_b4dbb29f2eeba9bcff57ff4ae8348fd0
#
_entry.id   b4dbb29f2eeba9bcff57ff4ae8348fd0
#
_cell.length_a   1.000
_cell.length_b   1.000
_cell.length_c   1.000
_cell.angle_alpha   90.00
_cell.angle_beta   90.00
_cell.angle_gamma   90.00
#
_symmetry.space_group_name_H-M   'P 1'
#
loop_
_entity.id
_entity.type
_entity.pdbx_description
1 polymer ?
#
loop_
_entity_poly.entity_id
_entity_poly.type
_entity_poly.pdbx_seq_one_letter_code
_entity_poly.pdbx_strand_id
1 'polypeptide(L)'
;MPTTVDVRANEILAENARNRGAQMRQEARAPQLSADIPASLKRALEEEKARSGRSTSSVVVAALARYLERPIHTVFQVSTSGALVAGVYDREVSVETILRHGDFGLGTFANLDGEMVVLDGRVFQVQGSGRVAEAARDAGAPFAVVTWFKPETVVPIEPVGSFKDLEARCDAFRRSGNIFYALRLDGRFKRVRARAVKPSQPGTGLVDAAKAQSEFAFVDIDGSLVGLWSPGFSSAFSVAGYHFHFLSADRRHGGHLLEVEADTLELKVEPLTRFHLALPESEAFLKADLSKNTAEELAYAEQAH
;
A
#
# COMPACT_ATOMS: atom_id res chain seq x y z
N MET A 1 -37.04 -41.80 -16.57
CA MET A 1 -37.43 -41.02 -15.39
C MET A 1 -36.51 -39.82 -15.33
N PRO A 2 -36.96 -38.57 -15.56
CA PRO A 2 -36.09 -37.41 -15.45
C PRO A 2 -35.94 -37.04 -13.96
N THR A 3 -34.73 -36.83 -13.53
CA THR A 3 -34.31 -36.35 -12.21
C THR A 3 -34.83 -34.95 -11.97
N THR A 4 -35.63 -34.77 -10.95
CA THR A 4 -36.10 -33.48 -10.43
C THR A 4 -34.91 -32.72 -9.91
N VAL A 5 -34.45 -31.70 -10.64
CA VAL A 5 -33.45 -30.75 -10.17
C VAL A 5 -34.15 -29.88 -9.09
N ASP A 6 -33.56 -29.82 -7.91
CA ASP A 6 -34.11 -29.08 -6.76
C ASP A 6 -34.10 -27.57 -7.01
N VAL A 7 -35.23 -27.09 -7.54
CA VAL A 7 -35.47 -25.66 -7.87
C VAL A 7 -35.35 -24.77 -6.62
N ARG A 8 -35.67 -25.30 -5.43
CA ARG A 8 -35.59 -24.56 -4.15
C ARG A 8 -34.14 -24.27 -3.72
N ALA A 9 -33.19 -25.17 -3.99
CA ALA A 9 -31.79 -24.94 -3.65
C ALA A 9 -31.19 -23.78 -4.50
N ASN A 10 -31.58 -23.70 -5.77
CA ASN A 10 -31.13 -22.61 -6.66
C ASN A 10 -31.78 -21.25 -6.31
N GLU A 11 -33.03 -21.23 -5.83
CA GLU A 11 -33.70 -20.00 -5.38
C GLU A 11 -33.04 -19.47 -4.10
N ILE A 12 -32.73 -20.31 -3.13
CA ILE A 12 -32.03 -19.94 -1.88
C ILE A 12 -30.60 -19.40 -2.16
N LEU A 13 -29.89 -20.02 -3.09
CA LEU A 13 -28.56 -19.55 -3.51
C LEU A 13 -28.62 -18.19 -4.21
N ALA A 14 -29.63 -17.97 -5.05
CA ALA A 14 -29.84 -16.70 -5.76
C ALA A 14 -30.29 -15.57 -4.81
N GLU A 15 -31.08 -15.90 -3.79
CA GLU A 15 -31.52 -14.94 -2.75
C GLU A 15 -30.38 -14.58 -1.81
N ASN A 16 -29.57 -15.54 -1.39
CA ASN A 16 -28.36 -15.31 -0.60
C ASN A 16 -27.30 -14.48 -1.38
N ALA A 17 -27.17 -14.69 -2.68
CA ALA A 17 -26.28 -13.89 -3.54
C ALA A 17 -26.78 -12.45 -3.69
N ARG A 18 -28.11 -12.24 -3.83
CA ARG A 18 -28.72 -10.90 -3.87
C ARG A 18 -28.60 -10.18 -2.54
N ASN A 19 -28.80 -10.85 -1.40
CA ASN A 19 -28.66 -10.27 -0.08
C ASN A 19 -27.22 -9.93 0.27
N ARG A 20 -26.25 -10.76 -0.11
CA ARG A 20 -24.81 -10.43 -0.02
C ARG A 20 -24.44 -9.24 -0.89
N GLY A 21 -24.93 -9.20 -2.13
CA GLY A 21 -24.72 -8.07 -3.04
C GLY A 21 -25.35 -6.75 -2.55
N ALA A 22 -26.49 -6.81 -1.86
CA ALA A 22 -27.12 -5.64 -1.24
C ALA A 22 -26.36 -5.17 0.01
N GLN A 23 -25.88 -6.09 0.83
CA GLN A 23 -25.08 -5.80 2.03
C GLN A 23 -23.70 -5.21 1.64
N MET A 24 -23.02 -5.78 0.62
CA MET A 24 -21.78 -5.22 0.09
C MET A 24 -21.96 -3.82 -0.54
N ARG A 25 -23.12 -3.54 -1.16
CA ARG A 25 -23.43 -2.18 -1.69
C ARG A 25 -23.72 -1.17 -0.58
N GLN A 26 -24.16 -1.62 0.58
CA GLN A 26 -24.42 -0.74 1.73
C GLN A 26 -23.14 -0.39 2.48
N GLU A 27 -22.14 -1.29 2.50
CA GLU A 27 -20.81 -1.05 3.07
C GLU A 27 -19.91 -0.20 2.17
N ALA A 28 -20.18 -0.16 0.85
CA ALA A 28 -19.41 0.62 -0.14
C ALA A 28 -19.80 2.12 -0.21
N ARG A 29 -20.75 2.58 0.58
CA ARG A 29 -21.11 4.00 0.61
C ARG A 29 -20.15 4.75 1.53
N ALA A 30 -19.32 5.64 0.95
CA ALA A 30 -18.46 6.51 1.74
C ALA A 30 -19.27 7.21 2.85
N PRO A 31 -18.74 7.26 4.10
CA PRO A 31 -19.40 7.93 5.21
C PRO A 31 -19.81 9.35 4.82
N GLN A 32 -21.05 9.74 5.13
CA GLN A 32 -21.57 11.08 4.85
C GLN A 32 -21.51 11.91 6.11
N LEU A 33 -21.01 13.15 5.98
CA LEU A 33 -21.03 14.16 7.03
C LEU A 33 -22.02 15.26 6.64
N SER A 34 -22.93 15.61 7.53
CA SER A 34 -23.82 16.77 7.41
C SER A 34 -23.51 17.76 8.51
N ALA A 35 -23.44 19.04 8.18
CA ALA A 35 -23.20 20.13 9.14
C ALA A 35 -23.92 21.40 8.70
N ASP A 36 -24.48 22.13 9.67
CA ASP A 36 -24.99 23.47 9.45
C ASP A 36 -23.84 24.47 9.43
N ILE A 37 -23.76 25.28 8.37
CA ILE A 37 -22.68 26.27 8.20
C ILE A 37 -23.26 27.68 8.08
N PRO A 38 -22.56 28.72 8.60
CA PRO A 38 -22.93 30.12 8.41
C PRO A 38 -23.01 30.51 6.94
N ALA A 39 -23.91 31.45 6.62
CA ALA A 39 -24.08 31.95 5.24
C ALA A 39 -22.80 32.54 4.63
N SER A 40 -21.95 33.16 5.44
CA SER A 40 -20.64 33.67 5.03
C SER A 40 -19.69 32.55 4.55
N LEU A 41 -19.65 31.44 5.29
CA LEU A 41 -18.83 30.28 4.93
C LEU A 41 -19.38 29.58 3.67
N LYS A 42 -20.72 29.50 3.53
CA LYS A 42 -21.33 28.99 2.31
C LYS A 42 -20.95 29.80 1.08
N ARG A 43 -20.95 31.16 1.19
CA ARG A 43 -20.53 32.04 0.10
C ARG A 43 -19.06 31.80 -0.27
N ALA A 44 -18.16 31.79 0.70
CA ALA A 44 -16.76 31.51 0.47
C ALA A 44 -16.52 30.15 -0.20
N LEU A 45 -17.33 29.14 0.14
CA LEU A 45 -17.27 27.82 -0.47
C LEU A 45 -17.68 27.85 -1.95
N GLU A 46 -18.74 28.60 -2.30
CA GLU A 46 -19.17 28.76 -3.70
C GLU A 46 -18.13 29.55 -4.52
N GLU A 47 -17.53 30.59 -3.94
CA GLU A 47 -16.44 31.36 -4.55
C GLU A 47 -15.22 30.46 -4.84
N GLU A 48 -14.82 29.62 -3.87
CA GLU A 48 -13.71 28.68 -4.04
C GLU A 48 -14.00 27.64 -5.11
N LYS A 49 -15.21 27.12 -5.17
CA LYS A 49 -15.66 26.19 -6.23
C LYS A 49 -15.52 26.85 -7.62
N ALA A 50 -16.00 28.08 -7.75
CA ALA A 50 -15.94 28.80 -9.01
C ALA A 50 -14.47 29.06 -9.45
N ARG A 51 -13.59 29.37 -8.50
CA ARG A 51 -12.17 29.63 -8.74
C ARG A 51 -11.39 28.36 -9.07
N SER A 52 -11.66 27.25 -8.40
CA SER A 52 -10.85 26.02 -8.48
C SER A 52 -11.42 24.95 -9.42
N GLY A 53 -12.68 25.08 -9.87
CA GLY A 53 -13.39 24.04 -10.63
C GLY A 53 -13.72 22.76 -9.84
N ARG A 54 -13.49 22.74 -8.53
CA ARG A 54 -13.67 21.56 -7.68
C ARG A 54 -15.11 21.45 -7.17
N SER A 55 -15.55 20.23 -6.87
CA SER A 55 -16.84 20.01 -6.24
C SER A 55 -16.86 20.51 -4.79
N THR A 56 -18.05 20.83 -4.25
CA THR A 56 -18.23 21.16 -2.83
C THR A 56 -17.64 20.11 -1.90
N SER A 57 -17.92 18.83 -2.17
CA SER A 57 -17.38 17.71 -1.39
C SER A 57 -15.84 17.72 -1.39
N SER A 58 -15.23 17.91 -2.55
CA SER A 58 -13.77 17.96 -2.67
C SER A 58 -13.13 19.11 -1.89
N VAL A 59 -13.75 20.31 -1.91
CA VAL A 59 -13.26 21.46 -1.14
C VAL A 59 -13.40 21.23 0.36
N VAL A 60 -14.55 20.74 0.80
CA VAL A 60 -14.83 20.47 2.23
C VAL A 60 -13.91 19.37 2.76
N VAL A 61 -13.76 18.27 2.03
CA VAL A 61 -12.84 17.17 2.41
C VAL A 61 -11.40 17.67 2.51
N ALA A 62 -10.94 18.48 1.56
CA ALA A 62 -9.58 19.03 1.60
C ALA A 62 -9.37 20.00 2.78
N ALA A 63 -10.36 20.82 3.11
CA ALA A 63 -10.31 21.71 4.26
C ALA A 63 -10.27 20.94 5.58
N LEU A 64 -11.12 19.91 5.74
CA LEU A 64 -11.15 19.04 6.91
C LEU A 64 -9.83 18.25 7.04
N ALA A 65 -9.34 17.66 5.96
CA ALA A 65 -8.08 16.93 5.94
C ALA A 65 -6.91 17.80 6.41
N ARG A 66 -6.88 19.07 5.95
CA ARG A 66 -5.87 20.04 6.38
C ARG A 66 -6.01 20.41 7.86
N TYR A 67 -7.24 20.68 8.32
CA TYR A 67 -7.52 21.06 9.71
C TYR A 67 -7.19 19.92 10.70
N LEU A 68 -7.49 18.67 10.28
CA LEU A 68 -7.27 17.47 11.08
C LEU A 68 -5.84 16.90 10.90
N GLU A 69 -4.96 17.60 10.17
CA GLU A 69 -3.60 17.14 9.84
C GLU A 69 -3.56 15.74 9.21
N ARG A 70 -4.56 15.44 8.37
CA ARG A 70 -4.67 14.19 7.61
C ARG A 70 -4.67 14.48 6.10
N PRO A 71 -3.50 14.76 5.52
CA PRO A 71 -3.40 15.14 4.11
C PRO A 71 -3.78 13.94 3.22
N ILE A 72 -4.85 14.11 2.44
CA ILE A 72 -5.29 13.15 1.42
C ILE A 72 -4.49 13.33 0.13
N HIS A 73 -4.43 12.27 -0.70
CA HIS A 73 -3.67 12.23 -1.97
C HIS A 73 -2.20 12.60 -1.79
N THR A 74 -1.65 12.28 -0.63
CA THR A 74 -0.27 12.62 -0.26
C THR A 74 0.48 11.36 0.12
N VAL A 75 1.58 11.09 -0.57
CA VAL A 75 2.59 10.14 -0.13
C VAL A 75 3.41 10.80 0.96
N PHE A 76 3.59 10.13 2.07
CA PHE A 76 4.62 10.42 3.05
C PHE A 76 5.68 9.33 3.00
N GLN A 77 6.92 9.71 2.79
CA GLN A 77 8.06 8.80 2.76
C GLN A 77 9.12 9.24 3.74
N VAL A 78 9.67 8.28 4.46
CA VAL A 78 10.84 8.46 5.32
C VAL A 78 12.05 7.89 4.61
N SER A 79 13.14 8.67 4.58
CA SER A 79 14.41 8.31 3.98
C SER A 79 14.32 8.09 2.45
N THR A 80 15.37 7.56 1.87
CA THR A 80 15.47 7.28 0.44
C THR A 80 15.82 5.81 0.20
N SER A 81 15.39 5.26 -0.94
CA SER A 81 15.80 3.92 -1.38
C SER A 81 17.32 3.84 -1.54
N GLY A 82 17.99 4.92 -1.96
CA GLY A 82 19.44 4.99 -2.05
C GLY A 82 20.14 4.83 -0.68
N ALA A 83 19.53 5.33 0.40
CA ALA A 83 20.04 5.12 1.75
C ALA A 83 19.98 3.64 2.18
N LEU A 84 18.88 2.93 1.82
CA LEU A 84 18.81 1.49 2.04
C LEU A 84 19.89 0.75 1.24
N VAL A 85 20.10 1.09 -0.03
CA VAL A 85 21.18 0.48 -0.85
C VAL A 85 22.54 0.73 -0.22
N ALA A 86 22.77 1.92 0.35
CA ALA A 86 24.01 2.26 1.05
C ALA A 86 24.16 1.61 2.45
N GLY A 87 23.20 0.81 2.90
CA GLY A 87 23.27 0.12 4.18
C GLY A 87 22.90 0.97 5.40
N VAL A 88 22.15 2.05 5.22
CA VAL A 88 21.61 2.88 6.30
C VAL A 88 20.31 2.26 6.81
N TYR A 89 20.42 1.48 7.89
CA TYR A 89 19.32 0.69 8.45
C TYR A 89 18.94 1.11 9.87
N ASP A 90 19.40 2.28 10.31
CA ASP A 90 19.14 2.77 11.64
C ASP A 90 17.64 3.07 11.85
N ARG A 91 17.28 3.22 13.10
CA ARG A 91 15.94 3.59 13.51
C ARG A 91 15.71 5.08 13.25
N GLU A 92 15.23 5.44 12.07
CA GLU A 92 15.00 6.84 11.69
C GLU A 92 13.69 7.40 12.24
N VAL A 93 12.64 6.58 12.24
CA VAL A 93 11.32 6.94 12.78
C VAL A 93 10.71 5.78 13.52
N SER A 94 9.74 6.06 14.41
CA SER A 94 8.92 5.04 15.06
C SER A 94 7.68 4.70 14.25
N VAL A 95 7.13 3.50 14.46
CA VAL A 95 5.81 3.09 13.95
C VAL A 95 4.73 4.10 14.33
N GLU A 96 4.78 4.68 15.54
CA GLU A 96 3.85 5.71 15.94
C GLU A 96 3.92 6.94 15.03
N THR A 97 5.12 7.37 14.65
CA THR A 97 5.31 8.49 13.72
C THR A 97 4.77 8.14 12.33
N ILE A 98 5.02 6.93 11.83
CA ILE A 98 4.48 6.46 10.54
C ILE A 98 2.94 6.54 10.54
N LEU A 99 2.29 6.04 11.61
CA LEU A 99 0.83 6.03 11.74
C LEU A 99 0.20 7.43 11.90
N ARG A 100 0.98 8.45 12.21
CA ARG A 100 0.53 9.85 12.15
C ARG A 100 0.44 10.38 10.72
N HIS A 101 1.08 9.71 9.76
CA HIS A 101 1.16 10.15 8.37
C HIS A 101 0.37 9.27 7.39
N GLY A 102 -0.09 8.09 7.82
CA GLY A 102 -0.87 7.21 6.96
C GLY A 102 -1.42 5.98 7.70
N ASP A 103 -2.44 5.38 7.09
CA ASP A 103 -3.08 4.15 7.54
C ASP A 103 -2.87 2.99 6.57
N PHE A 104 -2.13 3.24 5.47
CA PHE A 104 -1.86 2.31 4.40
C PHE A 104 -0.46 2.55 3.81
N GLY A 105 0.29 1.49 3.56
CA GLY A 105 1.61 1.57 2.95
C GLY A 105 2.52 0.39 3.29
N LEU A 106 3.81 0.57 3.06
CA LEU A 106 4.82 -0.46 3.21
C LEU A 106 6.18 0.13 3.60
N GLY A 107 7.13 -0.73 3.91
CA GLY A 107 8.49 -0.35 4.28
C GLY A 107 9.26 -1.51 4.89
N THR A 108 10.24 -1.20 5.72
CA THR A 108 11.04 -2.20 6.46
C THR A 108 11.34 -1.71 7.86
N PHE A 109 11.84 -2.60 8.72
CA PHE A 109 12.19 -2.30 10.11
C PHE A 109 13.70 -2.07 10.26
N ALA A 110 14.10 -1.44 11.36
CA ALA A 110 15.49 -1.20 11.69
C ALA A 110 16.32 -2.49 11.59
N ASN A 111 17.55 -2.38 11.13
CA ASN A 111 18.43 -3.50 10.81
C ASN A 111 17.88 -4.44 9.72
N LEU A 112 16.97 -4.00 8.87
CA LEU A 112 16.23 -4.84 7.90
C LEU A 112 15.55 -6.06 8.56
N ASP A 113 15.00 -5.93 9.76
CA ASP A 113 14.32 -7.03 10.45
C ASP A 113 12.92 -7.26 9.86
N GLY A 114 12.89 -7.68 8.60
CA GLY A 114 11.67 -8.08 7.89
C GLY A 114 10.94 -6.94 7.18
N GLU A 115 9.82 -7.31 6.57
CA GLU A 115 8.98 -6.43 5.75
C GLU A 115 7.89 -5.77 6.59
N MET A 116 7.60 -4.51 6.30
CA MET A 116 6.53 -3.76 6.94
C MET A 116 5.30 -3.72 6.05
N VAL A 117 4.13 -4.03 6.60
CA VAL A 117 2.83 -3.82 5.97
C VAL A 117 2.01 -2.90 6.85
N VAL A 118 1.59 -1.74 6.32
CA VAL A 118 0.65 -0.84 6.97
C VAL A 118 -0.71 -1.01 6.32
N LEU A 119 -1.67 -1.52 7.07
CA LEU A 119 -3.01 -1.81 6.57
C LEU A 119 -4.07 -1.49 7.61
N ASP A 120 -5.05 -0.67 7.23
CA ASP A 120 -6.18 -0.24 8.06
C ASP A 120 -5.72 0.38 9.40
N GLY A 121 -4.65 1.19 9.37
CA GLY A 121 -4.09 1.88 10.54
C GLY A 121 -3.35 0.99 11.53
N ARG A 122 -2.96 -0.23 11.12
CA ARG A 122 -2.14 -1.16 11.88
C ARG A 122 -0.87 -1.49 11.11
N VAL A 123 0.22 -1.69 11.83
CA VAL A 123 1.52 -2.03 11.23
C VAL A 123 1.88 -3.47 11.58
N PHE A 124 2.18 -4.26 10.56
CA PHE A 124 2.57 -5.66 10.69
C PHE A 124 4.01 -5.85 10.25
N GLN A 125 4.78 -6.58 11.04
CA GLN A 125 6.13 -7.02 10.73
C GLN A 125 6.09 -8.45 10.23
N VAL A 126 6.63 -8.69 9.04
CA VAL A 126 6.86 -10.03 8.49
C VAL A 126 8.35 -10.34 8.57
N GLN A 127 8.74 -11.15 9.52
CA GLN A 127 10.13 -11.49 9.77
C GLN A 127 10.67 -12.54 8.79
N GLY A 128 11.98 -12.60 8.60
CA GLY A 128 12.66 -13.63 7.81
C GLY A 128 12.44 -15.07 8.31
N SER A 129 11.92 -15.25 9.51
CA SER A 129 11.44 -16.54 10.03
C SER A 129 10.05 -16.95 9.50
N GLY A 130 9.35 -16.08 8.77
CA GLY A 130 7.95 -16.22 8.37
C GLY A 130 6.94 -15.81 9.44
N ARG A 131 7.39 -15.44 10.64
CA ARG A 131 6.51 -14.94 11.70
C ARG A 131 5.94 -13.58 11.32
N VAL A 132 4.62 -13.44 11.46
CA VAL A 132 3.92 -12.16 11.36
C VAL A 132 3.45 -11.72 12.74
N ALA A 133 3.68 -10.47 13.09
CA ALA A 133 3.21 -9.87 14.33
C ALA A 133 2.85 -8.41 14.09
N GLU A 134 1.89 -7.87 14.87
CA GLU A 134 1.67 -6.44 14.92
C GLU A 134 2.88 -5.78 15.60
N ALA A 135 3.43 -4.76 14.95
CA ALA A 135 4.61 -4.07 15.43
C ALA A 135 4.29 -3.17 16.64
N ALA A 136 5.20 -3.13 17.58
CA ALA A 136 5.12 -2.17 18.69
C ALA A 136 5.19 -0.73 18.17
N ARG A 137 4.47 0.19 18.80
CA ARG A 137 4.42 1.60 18.37
C ARG A 137 5.77 2.30 18.38
N ASP A 138 6.65 1.85 19.25
CA ASP A 138 8.02 2.33 19.37
C ASP A 138 9.01 1.57 18.47
N ALA A 139 8.61 0.55 17.72
CA ALA A 139 9.50 -0.12 16.77
C ALA A 139 10.04 0.88 15.73
N GLY A 140 11.32 0.76 15.40
CA GLY A 140 12.02 1.66 14.49
C GLY A 140 11.95 1.21 13.04
N ALA A 141 11.92 2.18 12.12
CA ALA A 141 11.97 1.96 10.67
C ALA A 141 13.00 2.86 10.02
N PRO A 142 13.89 2.35 9.16
CA PRO A 142 14.79 3.16 8.34
C PRO A 142 14.10 3.72 7.11
N PHE A 143 13.05 3.05 6.63
CA PHE A 143 12.33 3.42 5.41
C PHE A 143 10.87 3.00 5.53
N ALA A 144 9.97 3.91 5.19
CA ALA A 144 8.55 3.63 5.05
C ALA A 144 7.92 4.59 4.03
N VAL A 145 6.92 4.11 3.30
CA VAL A 145 6.09 4.90 2.39
C VAL A 145 4.64 4.64 2.74
N VAL A 146 3.91 5.70 3.14
CA VAL A 146 2.52 5.59 3.59
C VAL A 146 1.63 6.70 3.05
N THR A 147 0.34 6.47 3.08
CA THR A 147 -0.70 7.46 2.76
C THR A 147 -1.93 7.25 3.64
N TRP A 148 -2.77 8.27 3.77
CA TRP A 148 -4.15 8.12 4.25
C TRP A 148 -4.99 7.61 3.08
N PHE A 149 -5.20 6.29 3.00
CA PHE A 149 -5.76 5.61 1.85
C PHE A 149 -7.25 5.93 1.66
N LYS A 150 -7.55 6.60 0.56
CA LYS A 150 -8.92 6.92 0.16
C LYS A 150 -9.12 6.59 -1.32
N PRO A 151 -9.46 5.36 -1.66
CA PRO A 151 -9.59 4.94 -3.05
C PRO A 151 -10.67 5.75 -3.79
N GLU A 152 -10.33 6.20 -5.00
CA GLU A 152 -11.26 6.84 -5.91
C GLU A 152 -11.89 5.83 -6.89
N THR A 153 -11.22 4.70 -7.08
CA THR A 153 -11.68 3.60 -7.93
C THR A 153 -11.73 2.32 -7.13
N VAL A 154 -12.84 1.61 -7.21
CA VAL A 154 -13.03 0.27 -6.62
C VAL A 154 -13.69 -0.60 -7.67
N VAL A 155 -12.98 -1.62 -8.15
CA VAL A 155 -13.42 -2.49 -9.24
C VAL A 155 -12.95 -3.93 -9.06
N PRO A 156 -13.73 -4.92 -9.50
CA PRO A 156 -13.19 -6.25 -9.69
C PRO A 156 -12.23 -6.24 -10.89
N ILE A 157 -11.16 -7.01 -10.78
CA ILE A 157 -10.24 -7.26 -11.91
C ILE A 157 -10.31 -8.72 -12.33
N GLU A 158 -10.07 -8.92 -13.63
CA GLU A 158 -9.99 -10.24 -14.26
C GLU A 158 -8.88 -11.10 -13.63
N PRO A 159 -8.91 -12.43 -13.82
CA PRO A 159 -7.90 -13.32 -13.29
C PRO A 159 -6.47 -12.88 -13.59
N VAL A 160 -5.60 -13.12 -12.62
CA VAL A 160 -4.18 -12.77 -12.64
C VAL A 160 -3.38 -14.07 -12.64
N GLY A 161 -2.51 -14.26 -13.63
CA GLY A 161 -1.67 -15.46 -13.77
C GLY A 161 -0.20 -15.23 -13.41
N SER A 162 0.23 -13.98 -13.22
CA SER A 162 1.60 -13.63 -12.87
C SER A 162 1.69 -12.22 -12.29
N PHE A 163 2.85 -11.86 -11.72
CA PHE A 163 3.10 -10.48 -11.28
C PHE A 163 2.99 -9.48 -12.45
N LYS A 164 3.53 -9.82 -13.63
CA LYS A 164 3.45 -8.99 -14.82
C LYS A 164 2.00 -8.81 -15.32
N ASP A 165 1.16 -9.83 -15.18
CA ASP A 165 -0.25 -9.72 -15.52
C ASP A 165 -0.99 -8.83 -14.50
N LEU A 166 -0.65 -8.93 -13.21
CA LEU A 166 -1.13 -8.01 -12.18
C LEU A 166 -0.80 -6.55 -12.51
N GLU A 167 0.45 -6.27 -12.89
CA GLU A 167 0.88 -4.94 -13.32
C GLU A 167 0.02 -4.43 -14.49
N ALA A 168 -0.18 -5.26 -15.52
CA ALA A 168 -0.97 -4.90 -16.68
C ALA A 168 -2.45 -4.61 -16.33
N ARG A 169 -3.04 -5.37 -15.38
CA ARG A 169 -4.38 -5.09 -14.86
C ARG A 169 -4.44 -3.75 -14.11
N CYS A 170 -3.44 -3.47 -13.28
CA CYS A 170 -3.35 -2.20 -12.55
C CYS A 170 -3.10 -1.01 -13.48
N ASP A 171 -2.31 -1.18 -14.54
CA ASP A 171 -2.00 -0.15 -15.54
C ASP A 171 -3.25 0.42 -16.19
N ALA A 172 -4.29 -0.39 -16.42
CA ALA A 172 -5.56 0.04 -16.99
C ALA A 172 -6.27 1.12 -16.15
N PHE A 173 -5.94 1.24 -14.87
CA PHE A 173 -6.54 2.21 -13.94
C PHE A 173 -5.61 3.38 -13.58
N ARG A 174 -4.38 3.39 -14.09
CA ARG A 174 -3.46 4.53 -13.96
C ARG A 174 -3.68 5.53 -15.10
N ARG A 175 -4.20 6.71 -14.78
CA ARG A 175 -4.47 7.78 -15.76
C ARG A 175 -3.21 8.46 -16.28
N SER A 176 -2.09 8.33 -15.59
CA SER A 176 -0.83 9.01 -15.91
C SER A 176 0.35 8.25 -15.33
N GLY A 177 1.47 8.22 -16.04
CA GLY A 177 2.77 7.79 -15.54
C GLY A 177 3.55 8.87 -14.78
N ASN A 178 2.94 10.03 -14.47
CA ASN A 178 3.61 11.17 -13.86
C ASN A 178 3.14 11.49 -12.44
N ILE A 179 2.30 10.64 -11.84
CA ILE A 179 1.83 10.75 -10.46
C ILE A 179 1.95 9.40 -9.77
N PHE A 180 1.99 9.38 -8.45
CA PHE A 180 2.03 8.17 -7.65
C PHE A 180 0.63 7.55 -7.52
N TYR A 181 0.57 6.26 -7.18
CA TYR A 181 -0.68 5.58 -6.87
C TYR A 181 -0.50 4.67 -5.66
N ALA A 182 -1.51 4.63 -4.79
CA ALA A 182 -1.69 3.58 -3.82
C ALA A 182 -2.69 2.56 -4.38
N LEU A 183 -2.36 1.27 -4.24
CA LEU A 183 -3.16 0.17 -4.77
C LEU A 183 -3.37 -0.87 -3.68
N ARG A 184 -4.63 -1.23 -3.43
CA ARG A 184 -4.99 -2.34 -2.58
C ARG A 184 -5.75 -3.37 -3.39
N LEU A 185 -5.36 -4.64 -3.27
CA LEU A 185 -6.10 -5.74 -3.89
C LEU A 185 -6.49 -6.72 -2.79
N ASP A 186 -7.78 -6.94 -2.66
CA ASP A 186 -8.34 -7.84 -1.67
C ASP A 186 -8.98 -9.05 -2.36
N GLY A 187 -8.80 -10.24 -1.82
CA GLY A 187 -9.45 -11.45 -2.31
C GLY A 187 -8.76 -12.74 -1.94
N ARG A 188 -9.13 -13.80 -2.67
CA ARG A 188 -8.53 -15.13 -2.55
C ARG A 188 -7.46 -15.30 -3.62
N PHE A 189 -6.26 -15.62 -3.17
CA PHE A 189 -5.10 -15.87 -4.01
C PHE A 189 -4.92 -17.38 -4.17
N LYS A 190 -4.80 -17.86 -5.40
CA LYS A 190 -4.45 -19.27 -5.70
C LYS A 190 -3.03 -19.58 -5.25
N ARG A 191 -2.13 -18.62 -5.54
CA ARG A 191 -0.72 -18.74 -5.18
C ARG A 191 -0.13 -17.36 -4.92
N VAL A 192 0.66 -17.28 -3.87
CA VAL A 192 1.51 -16.11 -3.57
C VAL A 192 2.90 -16.63 -3.27
N ARG A 193 3.93 -16.11 -3.95
CA ARG A 193 5.32 -16.23 -3.53
C ARG A 193 5.76 -14.88 -2.99
N ALA A 194 6.23 -14.88 -1.77
CA ALA A 194 6.68 -13.68 -1.07
C ALA A 194 8.02 -13.92 -0.39
N ARG A 195 8.71 -12.83 -0.05
CA ARG A 195 9.97 -12.89 0.68
C ARG A 195 9.96 -11.99 1.91
N ALA A 196 10.86 -12.27 2.84
CA ALA A 196 11.22 -11.31 3.89
C ALA A 196 12.72 -11.32 4.10
N VAL A 197 13.30 -10.13 4.21
CA VAL A 197 14.72 -9.96 4.54
C VAL A 197 14.99 -10.39 5.98
N LYS A 198 16.21 -10.82 6.24
CA LYS A 198 16.71 -11.15 7.58
C LYS A 198 17.46 -9.97 8.17
N PRO A 199 17.51 -9.86 9.50
CA PRO A 199 18.32 -8.82 10.14
C PRO A 199 19.73 -8.76 9.58
N SER A 200 20.14 -7.57 9.16
CA SER A 200 21.46 -7.32 8.57
C SER A 200 22.23 -6.31 9.43
N GLN A 201 23.56 -6.47 9.46
CA GLN A 201 24.41 -5.51 10.15
C GLN A 201 24.45 -4.16 9.40
N PRO A 202 24.55 -3.03 10.10
CA PRO A 202 24.78 -1.73 9.47
C PRO A 202 25.98 -1.78 8.53
N GLY A 203 25.84 -1.16 7.34
CA GLY A 203 26.87 -1.15 6.31
C GLY A 203 26.87 -2.38 5.36
N THR A 204 26.05 -3.39 5.62
CA THR A 204 25.78 -4.43 4.62
C THR A 204 24.89 -3.83 3.52
N GLY A 205 25.32 -3.89 2.25
CA GLY A 205 24.52 -3.38 1.14
C GLY A 205 23.21 -4.13 0.96
N LEU A 206 22.18 -3.45 0.45
CA LEU A 206 20.83 -4.03 0.27
C LEU A 206 20.84 -5.28 -0.62
N VAL A 207 21.68 -5.30 -1.67
CA VAL A 207 21.84 -6.44 -2.57
C VAL A 207 22.31 -7.70 -1.81
N ASP A 208 23.26 -7.54 -0.89
CA ASP A 208 23.77 -8.68 -0.11
C ASP A 208 22.76 -9.14 0.94
N ALA A 209 22.00 -8.21 1.53
CA ALA A 209 20.89 -8.54 2.41
C ALA A 209 19.78 -9.30 1.66
N ALA A 210 19.47 -8.90 0.42
CA ALA A 210 18.49 -9.57 -0.43
C ALA A 210 18.89 -11.02 -0.79
N LYS A 211 20.17 -11.29 -1.02
CA LYS A 211 20.66 -12.67 -1.24
C LYS A 211 20.44 -13.61 -0.05
N ALA A 212 20.32 -13.07 1.16
CA ALA A 212 20.10 -13.84 2.40
C ALA A 212 18.61 -13.90 2.83
N GLN A 213 17.70 -13.42 2.00
CA GLN A 213 16.25 -13.39 2.27
C GLN A 213 15.69 -14.80 2.46
N SER A 214 14.53 -14.87 3.12
CA SER A 214 13.71 -16.07 3.16
C SER A 214 12.54 -15.92 2.21
N GLU A 215 12.24 -16.98 1.46
CA GLU A 215 11.07 -17.02 0.57
C GLU A 215 10.00 -17.93 1.12
N PHE A 216 8.75 -17.56 0.86
CA PHE A 216 7.55 -18.26 1.30
C PHE A 216 6.61 -18.45 0.12
N ALA A 217 5.96 -19.63 0.06
CA ALA A 217 4.92 -19.91 -0.91
C ALA A 217 3.62 -20.24 -0.17
N PHE A 218 2.56 -19.57 -0.56
CA PHE A 218 1.21 -19.77 0.00
C PHE A 218 0.27 -20.18 -1.12
N VAL A 219 -0.65 -21.09 -0.81
CA VAL A 219 -1.63 -21.62 -1.75
C VAL A 219 -3.02 -21.46 -1.15
N ASP A 220 -4.01 -21.10 -1.98
CA ASP A 220 -5.40 -20.96 -1.60
C ASP A 220 -5.62 -20.05 -0.37
N ILE A 221 -5.03 -18.89 -0.36
CA ILE A 221 -4.98 -17.97 0.79
C ILE A 221 -5.78 -16.69 0.56
N ASP A 222 -6.60 -16.31 1.53
CA ASP A 222 -7.27 -15.00 1.55
C ASP A 222 -6.35 -13.94 2.10
N GLY A 223 -6.36 -12.74 1.50
CA GLY A 223 -5.48 -11.67 1.95
C GLY A 223 -5.63 -10.37 1.17
N SER A 224 -4.67 -9.49 1.41
CA SER A 224 -4.55 -8.20 0.77
C SER A 224 -3.15 -7.98 0.21
N LEU A 225 -3.05 -7.42 -0.99
CA LEU A 225 -1.84 -6.77 -1.46
C LEU A 225 -1.92 -5.27 -1.10
N VAL A 226 -0.89 -4.80 -0.46
CA VAL A 226 -0.65 -3.38 -0.15
C VAL A 226 0.44 -2.91 -1.09
N GLY A 227 0.12 -1.98 -1.98
CA GLY A 227 1.03 -1.58 -3.03
C GLY A 227 1.11 -0.10 -3.28
N LEU A 228 2.23 0.29 -3.82
CA LEU A 228 2.50 1.62 -4.35
C LEU A 228 3.05 1.48 -5.76
N TRP A 229 2.63 2.39 -6.64
CA TRP A 229 3.28 2.61 -7.91
C TRP A 229 3.92 3.99 -7.92
N SER A 230 5.19 4.04 -8.27
CA SER A 230 6.01 5.26 -8.28
C SER A 230 6.51 5.56 -9.70
N PRO A 231 6.41 6.82 -10.16
CA PRO A 231 6.92 7.24 -11.47
C PRO A 231 8.42 6.99 -11.64
N GLY A 232 8.88 6.76 -12.88
CA GLY A 232 10.29 6.54 -13.16
C GLY A 232 11.23 7.65 -12.69
N PHE A 233 10.76 8.91 -12.70
CA PHE A 233 11.56 10.04 -12.19
C PHE A 233 11.84 9.99 -10.67
N SER A 234 11.08 9.20 -9.92
CA SER A 234 11.26 9.04 -8.47
C SER A 234 12.36 8.04 -8.10
N SER A 235 12.98 7.35 -9.06
CA SER A 235 14.00 6.33 -8.82
C SER A 235 15.21 6.81 -8.01
N ALA A 236 15.44 8.12 -7.96
CA ALA A 236 16.50 8.72 -7.15
C ALA A 236 16.24 8.62 -5.63
N PHE A 237 14.99 8.40 -5.20
CA PHE A 237 14.64 8.41 -3.78
C PHE A 237 13.58 7.37 -3.38
N SER A 238 12.91 6.74 -4.33
CA SER A 238 11.85 5.75 -4.08
C SER A 238 12.01 4.53 -5.01
N VAL A 239 11.29 3.45 -4.73
CA VAL A 239 11.22 2.27 -5.60
C VAL A 239 10.32 2.61 -6.79
N ALA A 240 10.90 2.78 -7.98
CA ALA A 240 10.15 3.08 -9.19
C ALA A 240 9.41 1.83 -9.71
N GLY A 241 8.20 2.02 -10.28
CA GLY A 241 7.33 0.94 -10.71
C GLY A 241 6.41 0.45 -9.60
N TYR A 242 5.96 -0.79 -9.71
CA TYR A 242 5.11 -1.44 -8.71
C TYR A 242 5.93 -2.05 -7.59
N HIS A 243 5.50 -1.79 -6.37
CA HIS A 243 6.04 -2.38 -5.15
C HIS A 243 4.88 -2.85 -4.28
N PHE A 244 4.78 -4.16 -4.06
CA PHE A 244 3.69 -4.77 -3.30
C PHE A 244 4.19 -5.60 -2.13
N HIS A 245 3.50 -5.50 -0.99
CA HIS A 245 3.60 -6.43 0.11
C HIS A 245 2.28 -7.19 0.27
N PHE A 246 2.36 -8.48 0.54
CA PHE A 246 1.21 -9.33 0.85
C PHE A 246 1.00 -9.45 2.35
N LEU A 247 -0.26 -9.52 2.77
CA LEU A 247 -0.66 -9.86 4.13
C LEU A 247 -1.93 -10.71 4.11
N SER A 248 -1.88 -11.92 4.68
CA SER A 248 -3.03 -12.80 4.76
C SER A 248 -4.14 -12.23 5.64
N ALA A 249 -5.38 -12.64 5.40
CA ALA A 249 -6.55 -12.19 6.16
C ALA A 249 -6.46 -12.53 7.64
N ASP A 250 -5.85 -13.68 7.98
CA ASP A 250 -5.63 -14.14 9.36
C ASP A 250 -4.40 -13.47 10.03
N ARG A 251 -3.65 -12.63 9.28
CA ARG A 251 -2.45 -11.91 9.76
C ARG A 251 -1.31 -12.83 10.21
N ARG A 252 -1.22 -14.04 9.64
CA ARG A 252 -0.18 -15.04 9.97
C ARG A 252 0.87 -15.22 8.89
N HIS A 253 0.60 -14.74 7.67
CA HIS A 253 1.44 -14.90 6.50
C HIS A 253 1.57 -13.56 5.78
N GLY A 254 2.74 -13.30 5.18
CA GLY A 254 2.97 -12.07 4.44
C GLY A 254 4.37 -12.01 3.85
N GLY A 255 4.73 -10.83 3.34
CA GLY A 255 6.06 -10.51 2.81
C GLY A 255 6.00 -9.62 1.58
N HIS A 256 7.17 -9.24 1.09
CA HIS A 256 7.33 -8.58 -0.19
C HIS A 256 6.94 -9.53 -1.33
N LEU A 257 6.07 -9.09 -2.22
CA LEU A 257 5.49 -9.91 -3.27
C LEU A 257 6.49 -10.21 -4.38
N LEU A 258 6.67 -11.47 -4.72
CA LEU A 258 7.49 -11.93 -5.84
C LEU A 258 6.63 -12.46 -7.00
N GLU A 259 5.63 -13.29 -6.70
CA GLU A 259 4.71 -13.87 -7.67
C GLU A 259 3.29 -13.95 -7.12
N VAL A 260 2.33 -13.92 -8.03
CA VAL A 260 0.91 -13.98 -7.65
C VAL A 260 0.08 -14.66 -8.74
N GLU A 261 -0.85 -15.49 -8.29
CA GLU A 261 -1.94 -16.03 -9.11
C GLU A 261 -3.25 -15.87 -8.34
N ALA A 262 -4.30 -15.36 -9.00
CA ALA A 262 -5.62 -15.18 -8.41
C ALA A 262 -6.71 -15.27 -9.46
N ASP A 263 -7.94 -15.62 -9.05
CA ASP A 263 -9.10 -15.57 -9.95
C ASP A 263 -9.61 -14.13 -10.07
N THR A 264 -10.39 -13.68 -9.13
CA THR A 264 -10.93 -12.32 -9.13
C THR A 264 -10.49 -11.62 -7.86
N LEU A 265 -9.91 -10.43 -8.00
CA LEU A 265 -9.55 -9.56 -6.88
C LEU A 265 -10.35 -8.26 -6.96
N GLU A 266 -10.62 -7.65 -5.82
CA GLU A 266 -11.12 -6.29 -5.75
C GLU A 266 -9.94 -5.33 -5.72
N LEU A 267 -9.76 -4.57 -6.80
CA LEU A 267 -8.75 -3.53 -6.90
C LEU A 267 -9.30 -2.19 -6.42
N LYS A 268 -8.60 -1.57 -5.51
CA LYS A 268 -8.83 -0.21 -5.01
C LYS A 268 -7.64 0.66 -5.37
N VAL A 269 -7.89 1.80 -6.03
CA VAL A 269 -6.84 2.70 -6.53
C VAL A 269 -7.06 4.12 -6.02
N GLU A 270 -6.02 4.72 -5.49
CA GLU A 270 -5.95 6.13 -5.16
C GLU A 270 -4.82 6.82 -5.92
N PRO A 271 -5.09 7.86 -6.74
CA PRO A 271 -4.06 8.71 -7.32
C PRO A 271 -3.49 9.65 -6.26
N LEU A 272 -2.15 9.73 -6.17
CA LEU A 272 -1.42 10.53 -5.20
C LEU A 272 -0.63 11.61 -5.92
N THR A 273 -1.02 12.87 -5.71
CA THR A 273 -0.49 14.03 -6.44
C THR A 273 0.43 14.92 -5.61
N ARG A 274 0.64 14.54 -4.34
CA ARG A 274 1.53 15.23 -3.41
C ARG A 274 2.51 14.25 -2.82
N PHE A 275 3.73 14.70 -2.60
CA PHE A 275 4.79 13.89 -2.01
C PHE A 275 5.48 14.68 -0.91
N HIS A 276 5.57 14.09 0.27
CA HIS A 276 6.29 14.61 1.41
C HIS A 276 7.42 13.64 1.75
N LEU A 277 8.66 14.04 1.49
CA LEU A 277 9.86 13.29 1.84
C LEU A 277 10.45 13.86 3.13
N ALA A 278 10.52 13.02 4.16
CA ALA A 278 11.23 13.31 5.41
C ALA A 278 12.62 12.66 5.34
N LEU A 279 13.66 13.48 5.26
CA LEU A 279 15.04 12.99 5.28
C LEU A 279 15.48 12.79 6.73
N PRO A 280 16.15 11.67 7.05
CA PRO A 280 16.74 11.45 8.37
C PRO A 280 17.81 12.46 8.73
N GLU A 281 17.95 12.72 10.04
CA GLU A 281 19.00 13.55 10.60
C GLU A 281 20.05 12.70 11.36
N SER A 282 20.01 11.37 11.23
CA SER A 282 20.97 10.48 11.84
C SER A 282 22.38 10.66 11.26
N GLU A 283 23.37 10.41 12.08
CA GLU A 283 24.79 10.52 11.66
C GLU A 283 25.10 9.56 10.52
N ALA A 284 24.50 8.36 10.51
CA ALA A 284 24.66 7.39 9.43
C ALA A 284 24.12 7.91 8.12
N PHE A 285 22.90 8.49 8.11
CA PHE A 285 22.33 9.07 6.90
C PHE A 285 23.13 10.27 6.39
N LEU A 286 23.50 11.19 7.28
CA LEU A 286 24.24 12.42 6.94
C LEU A 286 25.65 12.14 6.38
N LYS A 287 26.26 11.02 6.75
CA LYS A 287 27.60 10.61 6.28
C LYS A 287 27.58 9.66 5.09
N ALA A 288 26.43 9.08 4.73
CA ALA A 288 26.31 8.14 3.63
C ALA A 288 26.58 8.84 2.28
N ASP A 289 27.29 8.18 1.38
CA ASP A 289 27.45 8.64 0.00
C ASP A 289 26.22 8.25 -0.83
N LEU A 290 25.27 9.16 -0.94
CA LEU A 290 24.02 9.00 -1.69
C LEU A 290 24.09 9.65 -3.08
N SER A 291 25.28 10.02 -3.56
CA SER A 291 25.48 10.67 -4.87
C SER A 291 25.40 9.69 -6.04
N LYS A 292 25.49 8.39 -5.78
CA LYS A 292 25.49 7.33 -6.80
C LYS A 292 24.09 7.05 -7.32
N ASN A 293 24.00 6.67 -8.58
CA ASN A 293 22.77 6.12 -9.12
C ASN A 293 22.63 4.64 -8.67
N THR A 294 21.68 4.38 -7.78
CA THR A 294 21.45 3.06 -7.20
C THR A 294 20.24 2.33 -7.83
N ALA A 295 19.75 2.81 -8.99
CA ALA A 295 18.54 2.25 -9.60
C ALA A 295 18.66 0.78 -9.99
N GLU A 296 19.84 0.34 -10.50
CA GLU A 296 20.09 -1.06 -10.88
C GLU A 296 20.18 -1.96 -9.64
N GLU A 297 20.88 -1.53 -8.59
CA GLU A 297 21.01 -2.26 -7.33
C GLU A 297 19.67 -2.40 -6.63
N LEU A 298 18.86 -1.33 -6.65
CA LEU A 298 17.50 -1.33 -6.11
C LEU A 298 16.59 -2.28 -6.91
N ALA A 299 16.61 -2.19 -8.24
CA ALA A 299 15.84 -3.07 -9.11
C ALA A 299 16.21 -4.55 -8.86
N TYR A 300 17.50 -4.85 -8.71
CA TYR A 300 17.95 -6.20 -8.34
C TYR A 300 17.38 -6.64 -6.97
N ALA A 301 17.42 -5.78 -5.97
CA ALA A 301 16.94 -6.12 -4.63
C ALA A 301 15.41 -6.28 -4.56
N GLU A 302 14.66 -5.60 -5.43
CA GLU A 302 13.20 -5.56 -5.41
C GLU A 302 12.52 -6.55 -6.38
N GLN A 303 13.28 -7.08 -7.37
CA GLN A 303 12.74 -8.04 -8.34
C GLN A 303 12.87 -9.49 -7.86
N ALA A 304 11.98 -10.35 -8.38
CA ALA A 304 12.10 -11.79 -8.21
C ALA A 304 13.30 -12.32 -9.02
N HIS A 305 14.12 -13.15 -8.41
CA HIS A 305 15.23 -13.86 -9.05
C HIS A 305 14.93 -15.35 -9.17
#